data_aba26294efc22985d134693a1f67bf9d
#
_entry.id   aba26294efc22985d134693a1f67bf9d
#
_cell.length_a   1.000
_cell.length_b   1.000
_cell.length_c   1.000
_cell.angle_alpha   90.00
_cell.angle_beta   90.00
_cell.angle_gamma   90.00
#
_symmetry.space_group_name_H-M   'P 1'
#
loop_
_entity.id
_entity.type
_entity.pdbx_description
1 polymer ?
#
loop_
_entity_poly.entity_id
_entity_poly.type
_entity_poly.pdbx_seq_one_letter_code
_entity_poly.pdbx_strand_id
1 'polypeptide(L)'
;GSKETSDSAKSDSGDGLIKVGIINNDPNESGYRTANDKDLKATFTKENGYDASFAYSLKNDEQITSAQKFIQDGVDYLLLSAADTAGWDSVLKDAQDAGTQVILFDRTIDADESLYAASIVSDMDKEGETAANWLKDQKLSEYNIIHIQGVMGSAAQKGRSGALADTAKSEGWNIVTEQTAEWNAE
;
A
#
# COMPACT_ATOMS: atom_id res chain seq x y z
N GLY A 1 -21.40 38.87 -16.88
CA GLY A 1 -20.25 38.01 -17.13
C GLY A 1 -20.44 36.71 -16.43
N SER A 2 -20.97 35.72 -17.15
CA SER A 2 -21.15 34.35 -16.63
C SER A 2 -19.79 33.63 -16.64
N LYS A 3 -19.38 33.10 -15.48
CA LYS A 3 -18.26 32.20 -15.39
C LYS A 3 -18.74 30.82 -15.86
N GLU A 4 -18.26 30.39 -17.00
CA GLU A 4 -18.35 29.00 -17.43
C GLU A 4 -17.31 28.22 -16.63
N THR A 5 -17.79 27.35 -15.76
CA THR A 5 -17.01 26.25 -15.20
C THR A 5 -16.84 25.21 -16.30
N SER A 6 -15.61 25.06 -16.81
CA SER A 6 -15.27 23.98 -17.70
C SER A 6 -15.26 22.67 -16.92
N ASP A 7 -16.37 21.98 -16.96
CA ASP A 7 -16.47 20.57 -16.59
C ASP A 7 -15.72 19.81 -17.69
N SER A 8 -14.50 19.33 -17.38
CA SER A 8 -13.79 18.43 -18.28
C SER A 8 -14.50 17.08 -18.20
N ALA A 9 -15.41 16.85 -19.14
CA ALA A 9 -16.08 15.58 -19.31
C ALA A 9 -15.02 14.49 -19.52
N LYS A 10 -14.87 13.58 -18.56
CA LYS A 10 -14.22 12.28 -18.78
C LYS A 10 -14.92 11.62 -19.94
N SER A 11 -14.15 11.06 -20.88
CA SER A 11 -14.68 10.25 -21.96
C SER A 11 -15.39 9.06 -21.33
N ASP A 12 -16.71 9.08 -21.38
CA ASP A 12 -17.54 7.94 -21.04
C ASP A 12 -17.11 6.76 -21.93
N SER A 13 -16.53 5.72 -21.32
CA SER A 13 -16.35 4.45 -22.01
C SER A 13 -17.76 3.94 -22.28
N GLY A 14 -18.18 3.87 -23.54
CA GLY A 14 -19.58 3.66 -23.95
C GLY A 14 -20.25 2.38 -23.45
N ASP A 15 -19.69 1.65 -22.48
CA ASP A 15 -20.20 0.47 -21.81
C ASP A 15 -20.75 0.74 -20.40
N GLY A 16 -20.58 1.95 -19.85
CA GLY A 16 -21.05 2.34 -18.51
C GLY A 16 -20.29 1.69 -17.37
N LEU A 17 -19.17 1.01 -17.62
CA LEU A 17 -18.34 0.38 -16.60
C LEU A 17 -17.37 1.40 -15.96
N ILE A 18 -17.14 1.25 -14.68
CA ILE A 18 -16.11 2.01 -13.97
C ILE A 18 -14.75 1.36 -14.26
N LYS A 19 -13.83 2.13 -14.83
CA LYS A 19 -12.47 1.67 -15.12
C LYS A 19 -11.59 1.75 -13.89
N VAL A 20 -10.98 0.63 -13.51
CA VAL A 20 -10.14 0.53 -12.32
C VAL A 20 -8.79 -0.09 -12.69
N GLY A 21 -7.71 0.62 -12.38
CA GLY A 21 -6.36 0.07 -12.39
C GLY A 21 -5.96 -0.36 -10.98
N ILE A 22 -5.52 -1.60 -10.81
CA ILE A 22 -5.14 -2.14 -9.50
C ILE A 22 -3.67 -2.53 -9.55
N ILE A 23 -2.86 -1.87 -8.71
CA ILE A 23 -1.44 -2.14 -8.55
C ILE A 23 -1.23 -2.84 -7.22
N ASN A 24 -0.73 -4.06 -7.28
CA ASN A 24 -0.52 -4.90 -6.12
C ASN A 24 0.89 -5.50 -6.14
N ASN A 25 1.28 -6.08 -5.02
CA ASN A 25 2.47 -6.89 -4.91
C ASN A 25 2.23 -8.29 -5.51
N ASP A 26 3.26 -9.15 -5.51
CA ASP A 26 3.13 -10.49 -6.06
C ASP A 26 2.07 -11.31 -5.30
N PRO A 27 1.04 -11.84 -5.97
CA PRO A 27 0.03 -12.71 -5.34
C PRO A 27 0.62 -13.95 -4.66
N ASN A 28 1.82 -14.38 -5.05
CA ASN A 28 2.51 -15.53 -4.49
C ASN A 28 3.43 -15.18 -3.31
N GLU A 29 3.50 -13.90 -2.91
CA GLU A 29 4.34 -13.41 -1.82
C GLU A 29 4.00 -14.10 -0.49
N SER A 30 2.72 -14.24 -0.19
CA SER A 30 2.23 -14.79 1.08
C SER A 30 0.78 -15.27 0.94
N GLY A 31 0.31 -16.05 1.91
CA GLY A 31 -1.10 -16.45 1.98
C GLY A 31 -2.04 -15.26 2.06
N TYR A 32 -1.65 -14.20 2.79
CA TYR A 32 -2.40 -12.95 2.85
C TYR A 32 -2.53 -12.32 1.46
N ARG A 33 -1.44 -12.17 0.71
CA ARG A 33 -1.46 -11.52 -0.61
C ARG A 33 -2.25 -12.34 -1.63
N THR A 34 -2.16 -13.66 -1.58
CA THR A 34 -2.97 -14.56 -2.41
C THR A 34 -4.46 -14.35 -2.15
N ALA A 35 -4.88 -14.29 -0.89
CA ALA A 35 -6.27 -14.07 -0.50
C ALA A 35 -6.76 -12.67 -0.91
N ASN A 36 -5.93 -11.64 -0.72
CA ASN A 36 -6.20 -10.27 -1.13
C ASN A 36 -6.43 -10.15 -2.65
N ASP A 37 -5.53 -10.73 -3.46
CA ASP A 37 -5.68 -10.73 -4.91
C ASP A 37 -6.95 -11.45 -5.38
N LYS A 38 -7.23 -12.60 -4.78
CA LYS A 38 -8.45 -13.36 -5.07
C LYS A 38 -9.73 -12.57 -4.76
N ASP A 39 -9.75 -11.87 -3.63
CA ASP A 39 -10.89 -11.06 -3.22
C ASP A 39 -11.08 -9.84 -4.15
N LEU A 40 -10.00 -9.16 -4.51
CA LEU A 40 -10.03 -8.06 -5.48
C LEU A 40 -10.59 -8.52 -6.84
N LYS A 41 -10.15 -9.66 -7.34
CA LYS A 41 -10.66 -10.24 -8.60
C LYS A 41 -12.12 -10.64 -8.55
N ALA A 42 -12.59 -11.12 -7.39
CA ALA A 42 -13.98 -11.47 -7.20
C ALA A 42 -14.90 -10.24 -7.08
N THR A 43 -14.37 -9.14 -6.56
CA THR A 43 -15.12 -7.89 -6.34
C THR A 43 -15.19 -7.02 -7.59
N PHE A 44 -14.05 -6.80 -8.24
CA PHE A 44 -13.93 -5.89 -9.40
C PHE A 44 -14.16 -6.61 -10.72
N THR A 45 -15.38 -7.08 -10.92
CA THR A 45 -15.82 -7.79 -12.11
C THR A 45 -16.75 -6.93 -12.97
N LYS A 46 -16.90 -7.30 -14.25
CA LYS A 46 -17.86 -6.64 -15.15
C LYS A 46 -19.30 -6.81 -14.66
N GLU A 47 -19.63 -7.95 -14.08
CA GLU A 47 -20.97 -8.19 -13.48
C GLU A 47 -21.26 -7.20 -12.36
N ASN A 48 -20.24 -6.81 -11.58
CA ASN A 48 -20.35 -5.82 -10.53
C ASN A 48 -20.20 -4.37 -11.03
N GLY A 49 -20.07 -4.15 -12.34
CA GLY A 49 -20.02 -2.82 -12.94
C GLY A 49 -18.61 -2.26 -13.14
N TYR A 50 -17.59 -3.08 -13.12
CA TYR A 50 -16.19 -2.64 -13.23
C TYR A 50 -15.49 -3.21 -14.45
N ASP A 51 -14.63 -2.40 -15.05
CA ASP A 51 -13.60 -2.84 -16.01
C ASP A 51 -12.24 -2.68 -15.31
N ALA A 52 -11.77 -3.76 -14.69
CA ALA A 52 -10.57 -3.77 -13.88
C ALA A 52 -9.39 -4.40 -14.62
N SER A 53 -8.22 -3.77 -14.47
CA SER A 53 -6.93 -4.27 -14.92
C SER A 53 -5.97 -4.34 -13.76
N PHE A 54 -5.15 -5.39 -13.71
CA PHE A 54 -4.23 -5.68 -12.62
C PHE A 54 -2.78 -5.57 -13.10
N ALA A 55 -1.93 -4.98 -12.27
CA ALA A 55 -0.49 -4.97 -12.44
C ALA A 55 0.18 -5.38 -11.13
N TYR A 56 1.18 -6.25 -11.22
CA TYR A 56 1.88 -6.81 -10.08
C TYR A 56 3.37 -6.54 -10.17
N SER A 57 3.96 -6.05 -9.09
CA SER A 57 5.42 -5.95 -8.96
C SER A 57 5.81 -5.79 -7.50
N LEU A 58 6.98 -6.31 -7.14
CA LEU A 58 7.68 -6.06 -5.88
C LEU A 58 8.63 -4.86 -5.97
N LYS A 59 8.73 -4.23 -7.15
CA LYS A 59 9.61 -3.10 -7.40
C LYS A 59 8.83 -1.81 -7.52
N ASN A 60 9.21 -0.81 -6.73
CA ASN A 60 8.51 0.46 -6.67
C ASN A 60 8.51 1.22 -7.99
N ASP A 61 9.62 1.22 -8.71
CA ASP A 61 9.77 1.85 -10.02
C ASP A 61 8.86 1.22 -11.09
N GLU A 62 8.70 -0.11 -11.08
CA GLU A 62 7.77 -0.82 -11.95
C GLU A 62 6.32 -0.49 -11.61
N GLN A 63 5.99 -0.36 -10.34
CA GLN A 63 4.65 0.05 -9.91
C GLN A 63 4.33 1.48 -10.35
N ILE A 64 5.29 2.40 -10.26
CA ILE A 64 5.13 3.77 -10.74
C ILE A 64 4.90 3.79 -12.27
N THR A 65 5.64 2.99 -13.02
CA THR A 65 5.43 2.83 -14.46
C THR A 65 4.03 2.30 -14.79
N SER A 66 3.56 1.31 -14.03
CA SER A 66 2.19 0.79 -14.18
C SER A 66 1.13 1.84 -13.87
N ALA A 67 1.36 2.67 -12.82
CA ALA A 67 0.47 3.78 -12.49
C ALA A 67 0.39 4.80 -13.63
N GLN A 68 1.53 5.18 -14.21
CA GLN A 68 1.59 6.08 -15.36
C GLN A 68 0.78 5.55 -16.53
N LYS A 69 0.89 4.25 -16.81
CA LYS A 69 0.14 3.59 -17.87
C LYS A 69 -1.37 3.62 -17.60
N PHE A 70 -1.80 3.29 -16.39
CA PHE A 70 -3.22 3.33 -16.04
C PHE A 70 -3.81 4.74 -16.12
N ILE A 71 -3.07 5.75 -15.69
CA ILE A 71 -3.46 7.16 -15.82
C ILE A 71 -3.62 7.53 -17.29
N GLN A 72 -2.67 7.12 -18.13
CA GLN A 72 -2.69 7.35 -19.58
C GLN A 72 -3.87 6.65 -20.26
N ASP A 73 -4.22 5.45 -19.79
CA ASP A 73 -5.37 4.68 -20.26
C ASP A 73 -6.72 5.26 -19.78
N GLY A 74 -6.70 6.27 -18.92
CA GLY A 74 -7.88 7.00 -18.47
C GLY A 74 -8.73 6.25 -17.44
N VAL A 75 -8.12 5.47 -16.54
CA VAL A 75 -8.85 4.81 -15.46
C VAL A 75 -9.53 5.84 -14.55
N ASP A 76 -10.71 5.50 -14.05
CA ASP A 76 -11.44 6.34 -13.10
C ASP A 76 -10.81 6.27 -11.72
N TYR A 77 -10.40 5.09 -11.32
CA TYR A 77 -9.78 4.81 -10.02
C TYR A 77 -8.48 4.02 -10.19
N LEU A 78 -7.50 4.41 -9.40
CA LEU A 78 -6.24 3.69 -9.23
C LEU A 78 -6.18 3.16 -7.79
N LEU A 79 -6.21 1.86 -7.62
CA LEU A 79 -6.02 1.19 -6.33
C LEU A 79 -4.55 0.80 -6.22
N LEU A 80 -3.91 1.19 -5.12
CA LEU A 80 -2.46 1.05 -4.95
C LEU A 80 -2.11 0.43 -3.61
N SER A 81 -1.38 -0.69 -3.65
CA SER A 81 -0.62 -1.24 -2.53
C SER A 81 0.87 -1.12 -2.85
N ALA A 82 1.52 -0.09 -2.33
CA ALA A 82 2.85 0.31 -2.74
C ALA A 82 3.96 -0.61 -2.20
N ALA A 83 4.93 -0.94 -3.05
CA ALA A 83 6.12 -1.72 -2.65
C ALA A 83 7.01 -0.94 -1.68
N ASP A 84 7.17 0.37 -1.88
CA ASP A 84 7.89 1.29 -1.02
C ASP A 84 7.03 2.53 -0.75
N THR A 85 7.31 3.24 0.33
CA THR A 85 6.58 4.45 0.72
C THR A 85 6.98 5.69 -0.07
N ALA A 86 8.18 5.70 -0.66
CA ALA A 86 8.77 6.88 -1.29
C ALA A 86 8.49 6.95 -2.81
N GLY A 87 8.60 8.16 -3.35
CA GLY A 87 8.64 8.39 -4.80
C GLY A 87 7.28 8.50 -5.49
N TRP A 88 6.19 8.60 -4.74
CA TRP A 88 4.82 8.58 -5.30
C TRP A 88 4.24 9.95 -5.63
N ASP A 89 4.80 11.04 -5.12
CA ASP A 89 4.22 12.39 -5.25
C ASP A 89 3.92 12.79 -6.70
N SER A 90 4.88 12.61 -7.59
CA SER A 90 4.79 13.05 -8.99
C SER A 90 3.67 12.31 -9.73
N VAL A 91 3.65 10.98 -9.67
CA VAL A 91 2.65 10.17 -10.38
C VAL A 91 1.25 10.35 -9.80
N LEU A 92 1.13 10.54 -8.48
CA LEU A 92 -0.17 10.82 -7.86
C LEU A 92 -0.70 12.20 -8.26
N LYS A 93 0.19 13.19 -8.44
CA LYS A 93 -0.19 14.49 -8.97
C LYS A 93 -0.66 14.38 -10.43
N ASP A 94 0.01 13.59 -11.23
CA ASP A 94 -0.41 13.30 -12.60
C ASP A 94 -1.80 12.65 -12.62
N ALA A 95 -2.07 11.73 -11.70
CA ALA A 95 -3.39 11.11 -11.53
C ALA A 95 -4.45 12.17 -11.20
N GLN A 96 -4.17 13.05 -10.26
CA GLN A 96 -5.07 14.13 -9.87
C GLN A 96 -5.38 15.07 -11.05
N ASP A 97 -4.37 15.48 -11.79
CA ASP A 97 -4.49 16.33 -12.97
C ASP A 97 -5.31 15.66 -14.09
N ALA A 98 -5.20 14.35 -14.22
CA ALA A 98 -5.98 13.56 -15.19
C ALA A 98 -7.40 13.23 -14.70
N GLY A 99 -7.74 13.56 -13.46
CA GLY A 99 -9.03 13.24 -12.86
C GLY A 99 -9.17 11.77 -12.43
N THR A 100 -8.07 11.03 -12.31
CA THR A 100 -8.04 9.69 -11.73
C THR A 100 -7.96 9.79 -10.22
N GLN A 101 -8.88 9.14 -9.52
CA GLN A 101 -8.85 9.09 -8.05
C GLN A 101 -7.99 7.91 -7.58
N VAL A 102 -7.13 8.18 -6.60
CA VAL A 102 -6.24 7.16 -6.02
C VAL A 102 -6.78 6.70 -4.67
N ILE A 103 -6.84 5.40 -4.48
CA ILE A 103 -7.20 4.75 -3.22
C ILE A 103 -6.04 3.84 -2.81
N LEU A 104 -5.49 4.10 -1.63
CA LEU A 104 -4.46 3.24 -1.04
C LEU A 104 -5.12 2.08 -0.31
N PHE A 105 -4.56 0.90 -0.44
CA PHE A 105 -4.99 -0.26 0.34
C PHE A 105 -3.80 -1.02 0.91
N ASP A 106 -3.97 -1.61 2.08
CA ASP A 106 -2.99 -2.40 2.83
C ASP A 106 -1.77 -1.59 3.30
N ARG A 107 -1.13 -0.82 2.41
CA ARG A 107 0.11 -0.08 2.68
C ARG A 107 -0.07 1.42 2.48
N THR A 108 0.54 2.21 3.35
CA THR A 108 0.63 3.67 3.21
C THR A 108 1.84 4.08 2.39
N ILE A 109 1.87 5.34 1.99
CA ILE A 109 2.98 5.99 1.29
C ILE A 109 3.32 7.32 1.94
N ASP A 110 4.54 7.81 1.68
CA ASP A 110 4.99 9.14 2.09
C ASP A 110 4.60 10.15 1.01
N ALA A 111 3.33 10.52 0.97
CA ALA A 111 2.79 11.52 0.07
C ALA A 111 1.75 12.37 0.80
N ASP A 112 1.52 13.58 0.32
CA ASP A 112 0.50 14.46 0.88
C ASP A 112 -0.88 13.82 0.73
N GLU A 113 -1.69 13.88 1.79
CA GLU A 113 -3.03 13.28 1.84
C GLU A 113 -3.97 13.87 0.79
N SER A 114 -3.71 15.08 0.31
CA SER A 114 -4.48 15.69 -0.78
C SER A 114 -4.35 14.99 -2.13
N LEU A 115 -3.34 14.12 -2.27
CA LEU A 115 -3.04 13.41 -3.52
C LEU A 115 -3.78 12.08 -3.67
N TYR A 116 -4.47 11.61 -2.64
CA TYR A 116 -5.30 10.40 -2.72
C TYR A 116 -6.65 10.61 -2.05
N ALA A 117 -7.67 9.90 -2.53
CA ALA A 117 -9.04 10.06 -2.08
C ALA A 117 -9.33 9.33 -0.77
N ALA A 118 -8.70 8.18 -0.57
CA ALA A 118 -8.89 7.33 0.60
C ALA A 118 -7.68 6.44 0.86
N SER A 119 -7.55 5.99 2.10
CA SER A 119 -6.54 5.03 2.55
C SER A 119 -7.21 3.98 3.43
N ILE A 120 -7.19 2.73 2.97
CA ILE A 120 -7.77 1.57 3.65
C ILE A 120 -6.62 0.67 4.07
N VAL A 121 -6.06 0.94 5.23
CA VAL A 121 -4.80 0.33 5.71
C VAL A 121 -4.89 -0.03 7.17
N SER A 122 -4.04 -0.98 7.61
CA SER A 122 -3.78 -1.21 9.02
C SER A 122 -2.87 -0.12 9.59
N ASP A 123 -2.99 0.14 10.87
CA ASP A 123 -2.02 0.94 11.62
C ASP A 123 -0.79 0.08 11.96
N MET A 124 0.23 0.17 11.12
CA MET A 124 1.44 -0.66 11.23
C MET A 124 2.28 -0.32 12.47
N ASP A 125 2.27 0.94 12.89
CA ASP A 125 2.93 1.36 14.13
C ASP A 125 2.24 0.72 15.34
N LYS A 126 0.93 0.73 15.36
CA LYS A 126 0.13 0.12 16.43
C LYS A 126 0.27 -1.40 16.46
N GLU A 127 0.41 -2.05 15.32
CA GLU A 127 0.72 -3.49 15.27
C GLU A 127 2.05 -3.80 15.97
N GLY A 128 3.09 -3.02 15.67
CA GLY A 128 4.39 -3.14 16.33
C GLY A 128 4.34 -2.83 17.83
N GLU A 129 3.63 -1.78 18.23
CA GLU A 129 3.41 -1.41 19.65
C GLU A 129 2.67 -2.52 20.39
N THR A 130 1.64 -3.10 19.78
CA THR A 130 0.87 -4.19 20.38
C THR A 130 1.74 -5.42 20.64
N ALA A 131 2.57 -5.80 19.67
CA ALA A 131 3.50 -6.91 19.80
C ALA A 131 4.57 -6.64 20.89
N ALA A 132 5.14 -5.42 20.90
CA ALA A 132 6.12 -5.03 21.90
C ALA A 132 5.52 -4.98 23.32
N ASN A 133 4.32 -4.48 23.46
CA ASN A 133 3.60 -4.45 24.75
C ASN A 133 3.27 -5.87 25.23
N TRP A 134 2.84 -6.74 24.34
CA TRP A 134 2.64 -8.15 24.69
C TRP A 134 3.92 -8.80 25.24
N LEU A 135 5.04 -8.55 24.55
CA LEU A 135 6.35 -9.08 24.97
C LEU A 135 6.77 -8.52 26.33
N LYS A 136 6.56 -7.22 26.55
CA LYS A 136 6.81 -6.56 27.84
C LYS A 136 6.01 -7.20 28.96
N ASP A 137 4.75 -7.53 28.71
CA ASP A 137 3.85 -8.13 29.70
C ASP A 137 4.25 -9.56 30.10
N GLN A 138 5.15 -10.19 29.35
CA GLN A 138 5.69 -11.52 29.71
C GLN A 138 6.65 -11.46 30.91
N LYS A 139 7.14 -10.28 31.29
CA LYS A 139 8.04 -10.05 32.44
C LYS A 139 9.22 -11.00 32.49
N LEU A 140 9.91 -11.14 31.34
CA LEU A 140 11.09 -11.97 31.24
C LEU A 140 12.24 -11.39 32.06
N SER A 141 13.10 -12.25 32.59
CA SER A 141 14.30 -11.84 33.32
C SER A 141 15.32 -11.13 32.42
N GLU A 142 15.36 -11.49 31.16
CA GLU A 142 16.18 -10.88 30.11
C GLU A 142 15.40 -10.77 28.82
N TYR A 143 15.65 -9.70 28.08
CA TYR A 143 15.07 -9.46 26.76
C TYR A 143 16.20 -9.43 25.72
N ASN A 144 16.49 -10.59 25.14
CA ASN A 144 17.39 -10.75 24.02
C ASN A 144 16.56 -11.12 22.78
N ILE A 145 16.48 -10.21 21.83
CA ILE A 145 15.52 -10.25 20.74
C ILE A 145 16.25 -10.49 19.42
N ILE A 146 15.81 -11.48 18.67
CA ILE A 146 16.12 -11.66 17.26
C ILE A 146 14.93 -11.12 16.48
N HIS A 147 15.16 -10.11 15.64
CA HIS A 147 14.12 -9.47 14.86
C HIS A 147 14.23 -9.86 13.39
N ILE A 148 13.25 -10.62 12.91
CA ILE A 148 13.11 -10.96 11.50
C ILE A 148 12.13 -9.99 10.87
N GLN A 149 12.64 -9.18 9.95
CA GLN A 149 11.90 -8.12 9.29
C GLN A 149 11.25 -8.61 7.99
N GLY A 150 10.20 -7.92 7.58
CA GLY A 150 9.58 -8.10 6.27
C GLY A 150 10.35 -7.37 5.15
N VAL A 151 9.65 -7.05 4.06
CA VAL A 151 10.24 -6.32 2.93
C VAL A 151 10.69 -4.93 3.38
N MET A 152 11.96 -4.64 3.20
CA MET A 152 12.55 -3.36 3.60
C MET A 152 11.95 -2.20 2.80
N GLY A 153 11.65 -1.11 3.50
CA GLY A 153 11.05 0.09 2.91
C GLY A 153 9.52 0.08 2.85
N SER A 154 8.86 -1.06 3.06
CA SER A 154 7.41 -1.11 3.13
C SER A 154 6.86 -0.43 4.39
N ALA A 155 5.63 0.07 4.34
CA ALA A 155 4.97 0.68 5.49
C ALA A 155 4.89 -0.29 6.68
N ALA A 156 4.61 -1.57 6.43
CA ALA A 156 4.56 -2.60 7.45
C ALA A 156 5.91 -2.79 8.15
N GLN A 157 6.99 -2.90 7.39
CA GLN A 157 8.34 -3.04 7.96
C GLN A 157 8.71 -1.80 8.77
N LYS A 158 8.52 -0.60 8.24
CA LYS A 158 8.88 0.64 8.93
C LYS A 158 8.10 0.81 10.23
N GLY A 159 6.80 0.61 10.22
CA GLY A 159 5.94 0.77 11.38
C GLY A 159 6.22 -0.26 12.47
N ARG A 160 6.27 -1.52 12.11
CA ARG A 160 6.53 -2.63 13.06
C ARG A 160 7.94 -2.54 13.64
N SER A 161 8.95 -2.31 12.82
CA SER A 161 10.36 -2.18 13.25
C SER A 161 10.57 -0.94 14.10
N GLY A 162 9.98 0.20 13.74
CA GLY A 162 10.08 1.44 14.49
C GLY A 162 9.50 1.32 15.90
N ALA A 163 8.34 0.71 16.04
CA ALA A 163 7.72 0.48 17.34
C ALA A 163 8.54 -0.46 18.24
N LEU A 164 9.10 -1.53 17.67
CA LEU A 164 10.02 -2.40 18.42
C LEU A 164 11.28 -1.66 18.86
N ALA A 165 11.90 -0.88 17.98
CA ALA A 165 13.10 -0.11 18.28
C ALA A 165 12.85 0.89 19.42
N ASP A 166 11.72 1.62 19.39
CA ASP A 166 11.36 2.58 20.43
C ASP A 166 11.14 1.90 21.77
N THR A 167 10.44 0.78 21.80
CA THR A 167 10.21 0.01 23.03
C THR A 167 11.52 -0.58 23.55
N ALA A 168 12.34 -1.16 22.71
CA ALA A 168 13.64 -1.72 23.10
C ALA A 168 14.54 -0.66 23.72
N LYS A 169 14.54 0.55 23.18
CA LYS A 169 15.29 1.69 23.71
C LYS A 169 14.77 2.11 25.07
N SER A 170 13.46 2.28 25.24
CA SER A 170 12.87 2.73 26.51
C SER A 170 12.96 1.70 27.62
N GLU A 171 12.87 0.41 27.28
CA GLU A 171 12.91 -0.69 28.25
C GLU A 171 14.30 -1.28 28.47
N GLY A 172 15.30 -0.86 27.69
CA GLY A 172 16.67 -1.40 27.77
C GLY A 172 16.80 -2.82 27.22
N TRP A 173 15.99 -3.20 26.23
CA TRP A 173 16.05 -4.50 25.59
C TRP A 173 17.24 -4.59 24.65
N ASN A 174 17.79 -5.80 24.50
CA ASN A 174 18.88 -6.10 23.60
C ASN A 174 18.35 -6.72 22.30
N ILE A 175 18.43 -5.96 21.21
CA ILE A 175 18.19 -6.51 19.88
C ILE A 175 19.49 -7.11 19.38
N VAL A 176 19.61 -8.43 19.49
CA VAL A 176 20.83 -9.19 19.17
C VAL A 176 21.19 -9.10 17.70
N THR A 177 20.18 -9.22 16.86
CA THR A 177 20.31 -9.11 15.39
C THR A 177 19.00 -8.72 14.75
N GLU A 178 19.09 -8.04 13.61
CA GLU A 178 17.98 -7.75 12.71
C GLU A 178 18.34 -8.24 11.31
N GLN A 179 17.47 -9.03 10.72
CA GLN A 179 17.63 -9.55 9.37
C GLN A 179 16.30 -9.50 8.64
N THR A 180 16.32 -9.13 7.37
CA THR A 180 15.12 -9.21 6.56
C THR A 180 14.98 -10.59 5.93
N ALA A 181 13.78 -11.14 6.00
CA ALA A 181 13.40 -12.34 5.26
C ALA A 181 12.61 -12.01 3.98
N GLU A 182 12.41 -10.72 3.67
CA GLU A 182 11.67 -10.24 2.48
C GLU A 182 10.28 -10.90 2.31
N TRP A 183 9.66 -11.31 3.44
CA TRP A 183 8.45 -12.14 3.50
C TRP A 183 8.55 -13.45 2.71
N ASN A 184 9.74 -13.98 2.58
CA ASN A 184 10.03 -15.25 1.96
C ASN A 184 10.21 -16.33 3.04
N ALA A 185 9.67 -17.52 2.81
CA ALA A 185 9.77 -18.65 3.73
C ALA A 185 11.05 -19.52 3.52
N GLU A 186 11.82 -19.22 2.46
CA GLU A 186 13.04 -19.98 2.11
C GLU A 186 14.32 -19.37 2.68
#